data_d121b856c2c8ba4cec366080622c53fa
#
_entry.id   d121b856c2c8ba4cec366080622c53fa
#
_cell.length_a   1.000
_cell.length_b   1.000
_cell.length_c   1.000
_cell.angle_alpha   90.00
_cell.angle_beta   90.00
_cell.angle_gamma   90.00
#
_symmetry.space_group_name_H-M   'P 1'
#
loop_
_entity.id
_entity.type
_entity.pdbx_description
1 polymer ?
#
loop_
_entity_poly.entity_id
_entity_poly.type
_entity_poly.pdbx_seq_one_letter_code
_entity_poly.pdbx_strand_id
1 'polypeptide(L)'
;MAMKTRYSFGGDEHVFVECDEEMSLEAFFKSLSLTSAIREAGIKGVTEICPANASLQVKFDPDVIAPDDMMAEIKSLEATAEKSEPTIATRIVEIPVFYDDPWTRETLMRFRERHQDPKSTDLEYAARVNSYGSVADFVAAHAGSPWFVSMVGFVAGLPFLYQMVERAKQIQVPKYLRPRTDTPRLTIGHGGCFGCIYSVRGAGGYQMFGITPMPIYDPKQQISYLREFMIFFRPGDIVKFRPVDRTEYDDDVKKAEAGRFHPLIKPVTFSLDAFHRDPAGYNAQLLEVLHGH
;
A
#
# COMPACT_ATOMS: atom_id res chain seq x y z
N MET A 1 -23.84 4.42 7.84
CA MET A 1 -23.68 4.60 9.32
C MET A 1 -22.40 5.38 9.53
N ALA A 2 -22.36 6.35 10.44
CA ALA A 2 -21.11 7.03 10.78
C ALA A 2 -20.14 6.00 11.37
N MET A 3 -18.89 5.98 10.90
CA MET A 3 -17.81 5.13 11.40
C MET A 3 -17.59 5.46 12.87
N LYS A 4 -17.76 4.48 13.75
CA LYS A 4 -17.56 4.67 15.19
C LYS A 4 -16.15 4.19 15.55
N THR A 5 -15.26 5.11 15.83
CA THR A 5 -13.91 4.79 16.29
C THR A 5 -13.95 3.96 17.57
N ARG A 6 -13.15 2.93 17.63
CA ARG A 6 -12.94 2.10 18.82
C ARG A 6 -11.54 2.34 19.37
N TYR A 7 -11.46 2.34 20.69
CA TYR A 7 -10.22 2.55 21.44
C TYR A 7 -9.97 1.36 22.34
N SER A 8 -8.73 0.92 22.42
CA SER A 8 -8.31 -0.12 23.35
C SER A 8 -6.87 0.10 23.79
N PHE A 9 -6.52 -0.45 24.93
CA PHE A 9 -5.13 -0.48 25.38
C PHE A 9 -4.40 -1.69 24.80
N GLY A 10 -3.16 -1.48 24.37
CA GLY A 10 -2.22 -2.52 23.95
C GLY A 10 -1.14 -2.73 25.01
N GLY A 11 -1.52 -3.30 26.15
CA GLY A 11 -0.67 -3.30 27.35
C GLY A 11 -0.65 -1.91 28.01
N ASP A 12 0.40 -1.62 28.76
CA ASP A 12 0.49 -0.40 29.58
C ASP A 12 0.99 0.83 28.82
N GLU A 13 1.61 0.63 27.66
CA GLU A 13 2.34 1.67 26.92
C GLU A 13 1.69 2.04 25.57
N HIS A 14 0.54 1.44 25.21
CA HIS A 14 -0.03 1.64 23.88
C HIS A 14 -1.53 1.92 23.95
N VAL A 15 -1.99 2.88 23.14
CA VAL A 15 -3.40 3.05 22.76
C VAL A 15 -3.56 2.65 21.31
N PHE A 16 -4.44 1.70 21.02
CA PHE A 16 -4.86 1.33 19.67
C PHE A 16 -6.16 2.04 19.35
N VAL A 17 -6.18 2.72 18.20
CA VAL A 17 -7.34 3.46 17.68
C VAL A 17 -7.74 2.80 16.37
N GLU A 18 -8.90 2.17 16.35
CA GLU A 18 -9.49 1.55 15.17
C GLU A 18 -10.54 2.48 14.59
N CYS A 19 -10.21 3.08 13.44
CA CYS A 19 -11.09 4.04 12.77
C CYS A 19 -12.28 3.35 12.10
N ASP A 20 -12.05 2.14 11.54
CA ASP A 20 -13.09 1.27 10.97
C ASP A 20 -12.63 -0.21 11.02
N GLU A 21 -13.57 -1.15 10.98
CA GLU A 21 -13.29 -2.59 10.85
C GLU A 21 -12.85 -2.96 9.42
N GLU A 22 -13.30 -2.19 8.44
CA GLU A 22 -13.00 -2.40 7.04
C GLU A 22 -12.07 -1.32 6.50
N MET A 23 -11.22 -1.69 5.53
CA MET A 23 -10.42 -0.71 4.81
C MET A 23 -11.32 0.12 3.89
N SER A 24 -11.19 1.44 4.03
CA SER A 24 -11.71 2.44 3.09
C SER A 24 -10.77 3.64 3.04
N LEU A 25 -10.90 4.48 2.03
CA LEU A 25 -10.12 5.71 1.98
C LEU A 25 -10.55 6.69 3.10
N GLU A 26 -11.81 6.69 3.49
CA GLU A 26 -12.34 7.46 4.61
C GLU A 26 -11.67 7.07 5.92
N ALA A 27 -11.57 5.76 6.20
CA ALA A 27 -10.91 5.26 7.40
C ALA A 27 -9.41 5.61 7.40
N PHE A 28 -8.74 5.51 6.24
CA PHE A 28 -7.36 5.94 6.08
C PHE A 28 -7.20 7.44 6.36
N PHE A 29 -8.02 8.30 5.74
CA PHE A 29 -7.93 9.75 5.95
C PHE A 29 -8.21 10.14 7.39
N LYS A 30 -9.15 9.47 8.05
CA LYS A 30 -9.42 9.65 9.48
C LYS A 30 -8.20 9.29 10.33
N SER A 31 -7.57 8.13 10.06
CA SER A 31 -6.33 7.70 10.73
C SER A 31 -5.18 8.69 10.49
N LEU A 32 -5.02 9.18 9.26
CA LEU A 32 -3.98 10.14 8.90
C LEU A 32 -4.21 11.50 9.57
N SER A 33 -5.43 12.02 9.54
CA SER A 33 -5.80 13.29 10.15
C SER A 33 -5.57 13.25 11.67
N LEU A 34 -6.00 12.20 12.34
CA LEU A 34 -5.76 12.01 13.77
C LEU A 34 -4.25 11.86 14.07
N THR A 35 -3.50 11.13 13.24
CA THR A 35 -2.04 11.01 13.35
C THR A 35 -1.37 12.39 13.30
N SER A 36 -1.79 13.25 12.37
CA SER A 36 -1.26 14.61 12.24
C SER A 36 -1.62 15.46 13.45
N ALA A 37 -2.87 15.41 13.91
CA ALA A 37 -3.33 16.14 15.08
C ALA A 37 -2.56 15.76 16.36
N ILE A 38 -2.28 14.45 16.56
CA ILE A 38 -1.49 13.99 17.71
C ILE A 38 -0.03 14.49 17.63
N ARG A 39 0.56 14.49 16.43
CA ARG A 39 1.92 15.03 16.23
C ARG A 39 1.99 16.52 16.50
N GLU A 40 1.05 17.28 15.97
CA GLU A 40 0.95 18.74 16.13
C GLU A 40 0.71 19.15 17.60
N ALA A 41 -0.11 18.37 18.32
CA ALA A 41 -0.37 18.61 19.74
C ALA A 41 0.85 18.42 20.62
N GLY A 42 1.86 17.64 20.18
CA GLY A 42 3.10 17.42 20.92
C GLY A 42 2.87 16.86 22.32
N ILE A 43 1.91 15.94 22.49
CA ILE A 43 1.52 15.39 23.80
C ILE A 43 2.74 14.84 24.52
N LYS A 44 3.03 15.36 25.71
CA LYS A 44 4.14 14.92 26.51
C LYS A 44 3.99 13.45 26.90
N GLY A 45 5.00 12.66 26.65
CA GLY A 45 5.00 11.22 26.90
C GLY A 45 4.75 10.38 25.65
N VAL A 46 4.22 10.92 24.54
CA VAL A 46 4.13 10.19 23.27
C VAL A 46 5.54 9.92 22.73
N THR A 47 5.85 8.65 22.45
CA THR A 47 7.15 8.20 21.95
C THR A 47 7.10 7.76 20.48
N GLU A 48 5.99 7.13 20.04
CA GLU A 48 5.79 6.70 18.65
C GLU A 48 4.33 6.83 18.24
N ILE A 49 4.09 7.11 16.95
CA ILE A 49 2.77 7.08 16.34
C ILE A 49 2.87 6.26 15.05
N CYS A 50 2.14 5.14 15.01
CA CYS A 50 2.19 4.17 13.93
C CYS A 50 0.84 4.11 13.22
N PRO A 51 0.59 4.93 12.17
CA PRO A 51 -0.62 4.81 11.36
C PRO A 51 -0.57 3.53 10.51
N ALA A 52 -1.74 2.95 10.32
CA ALA A 52 -1.96 1.79 9.47
C ALA A 52 -3.18 2.03 8.56
N ASN A 53 -3.65 0.99 7.85
CA ASN A 53 -4.70 1.12 6.83
C ASN A 53 -5.97 1.87 7.30
N ALA A 54 -6.59 1.38 8.37
CA ALA A 54 -7.83 1.93 8.94
C ALA A 54 -7.72 2.14 10.46
N SER A 55 -6.50 2.31 10.96
CA SER A 55 -6.21 2.40 12.39
C SER A 55 -4.88 3.13 12.63
N LEU A 56 -4.62 3.47 13.88
CA LEU A 56 -3.29 3.90 14.34
C LEU A 56 -3.01 3.35 15.73
N GLN A 57 -1.74 3.23 16.06
CA GLN A 57 -1.28 2.92 17.40
C GLN A 57 -0.39 4.05 17.91
N VAL A 58 -0.64 4.48 19.14
CA VAL A 58 0.16 5.47 19.83
C VAL A 58 0.90 4.78 20.96
N LYS A 59 2.23 4.85 20.95
CA LYS A 59 3.06 4.43 22.06
C LYS A 59 3.39 5.64 22.95
N PHE A 60 3.32 5.45 24.26
CA PHE A 60 3.59 6.49 25.23
C PHE A 60 4.33 5.95 26.45
N ASP A 61 4.91 6.84 27.22
CA ASP A 61 5.55 6.55 28.50
C ASP A 61 4.51 6.71 29.64
N PRO A 62 4.09 5.63 30.31
CA PRO A 62 3.09 5.68 31.37
C PRO A 62 3.58 6.35 32.66
N ASP A 63 4.88 6.53 32.83
CA ASP A 63 5.46 7.30 33.95
C ASP A 63 5.34 8.81 33.71
N VAL A 64 5.04 9.23 32.47
CA VAL A 64 4.87 10.66 32.10
C VAL A 64 3.41 11.05 31.97
N ILE A 65 2.57 10.17 31.43
CA ILE A 65 1.12 10.37 31.26
C ILE A 65 0.36 9.08 31.54
N ALA A 66 -0.66 9.16 32.39
CA ALA A 66 -1.48 7.99 32.72
C ALA A 66 -2.23 7.46 31.45
N PRO A 67 -2.43 6.14 31.32
CA PRO A 67 -3.11 5.54 30.14
C PRO A 67 -4.49 6.14 29.87
N ASP A 68 -5.31 6.37 30.88
CA ASP A 68 -6.64 6.97 30.73
C ASP A 68 -6.58 8.42 30.25
N ASP A 69 -5.59 9.19 30.72
CA ASP A 69 -5.39 10.58 30.29
C ASP A 69 -4.91 10.61 28.83
N MET A 70 -3.98 9.72 28.43
CA MET A 70 -3.57 9.59 27.04
C MET A 70 -4.75 9.26 26.12
N MET A 71 -5.60 8.33 26.53
CA MET A 71 -6.81 7.99 25.76
C MET A 71 -7.78 9.16 25.67
N ALA A 72 -7.94 9.94 26.73
CA ALA A 72 -8.80 11.13 26.75
C ALA A 72 -8.27 12.22 25.80
N GLU A 73 -6.97 12.47 25.80
CA GLU A 73 -6.31 13.41 24.87
C GLU A 73 -6.53 13.02 23.41
N ILE A 74 -6.31 11.74 23.06
CA ILE A 74 -6.52 11.25 21.69
C ILE A 74 -7.99 11.42 21.26
N LYS A 75 -8.95 11.10 22.11
CA LYS A 75 -10.39 11.29 21.83
C LYS A 75 -10.77 12.77 21.64
N SER A 76 -10.15 13.66 22.43
CA SER A 76 -10.35 15.10 22.28
C SER A 76 -9.84 15.62 20.94
N LEU A 77 -8.67 15.13 20.49
CA LEU A 77 -8.09 15.49 19.19
C LEU A 77 -8.91 14.93 18.02
N GLU A 78 -9.47 13.71 18.12
CA GLU A 78 -10.35 13.17 17.09
C GLU A 78 -11.56 14.10 16.82
N ALA A 79 -12.22 14.58 17.87
CA ALA A 79 -13.38 15.46 17.75
C ALA A 79 -13.07 16.80 17.03
N THR A 80 -11.83 17.22 17.03
CA THR A 80 -11.37 18.43 16.33
C THR A 80 -10.84 18.15 14.93
N ALA A 81 -10.22 17.00 14.70
CA ALA A 81 -9.63 16.59 13.41
C ALA A 81 -10.68 16.30 12.31
N GLU A 82 -11.91 15.90 12.69
CA GLU A 82 -13.00 15.58 11.74
C GLU A 82 -13.53 16.77 10.93
N LYS A 83 -13.05 17.99 11.16
CA LYS A 83 -13.55 19.22 10.53
C LYS A 83 -12.77 19.70 9.31
N SER A 84 -11.70 19.05 8.94
CA SER A 84 -10.87 19.43 7.78
C SER A 84 -11.29 18.69 6.51
N GLU A 85 -11.22 19.37 5.34
CA GLU A 85 -11.37 18.68 4.06
C GLU A 85 -10.32 17.57 3.94
N PRO A 86 -10.71 16.33 3.55
CA PRO A 86 -9.79 15.23 3.44
C PRO A 86 -8.93 15.34 2.17
N THR A 87 -7.91 16.18 2.21
CA THR A 87 -6.93 16.37 1.14
C THR A 87 -5.53 16.04 1.62
N ILE A 88 -4.68 15.56 0.72
CA ILE A 88 -3.27 15.30 0.97
C ILE A 88 -2.40 15.76 -0.20
N ALA A 89 -1.39 16.59 0.08
CA ALA A 89 -0.31 16.86 -0.86
C ALA A 89 0.58 15.61 -0.95
N THR A 90 0.64 15.00 -2.12
CA THR A 90 1.31 13.73 -2.35
C THR A 90 1.94 13.66 -3.74
N ARG A 91 2.20 12.47 -4.22
CA ARG A 91 2.77 12.21 -5.54
C ARG A 91 2.15 10.98 -6.18
N ILE A 92 2.10 10.96 -7.52
CA ILE A 92 1.81 9.77 -8.29
C ILE A 92 3.12 9.23 -8.90
N VAL A 93 3.29 7.91 -8.85
CA VAL A 93 4.49 7.20 -9.27
C VAL A 93 4.13 6.09 -10.25
N GLU A 94 4.84 6.00 -11.37
CA GLU A 94 4.74 4.88 -12.29
C GLU A 94 5.69 3.75 -11.89
N ILE A 95 5.17 2.54 -11.83
CA ILE A 95 5.93 1.31 -11.51
C ILE A 95 5.86 0.36 -12.69
N PRO A 96 6.98 0.12 -13.41
CA PRO A 96 7.03 -0.89 -14.45
C PRO A 96 6.89 -2.30 -13.84
N VAL A 97 6.10 -3.15 -14.48
CA VAL A 97 5.82 -4.52 -14.00
C VAL A 97 5.89 -5.51 -15.14
N PHE A 98 6.78 -6.48 -15.02
CA PHE A 98 6.80 -7.66 -15.88
C PHE A 98 5.86 -8.71 -15.26
N TYR A 99 4.63 -8.78 -15.81
CA TYR A 99 3.62 -9.74 -15.38
C TYR A 99 3.94 -11.14 -15.89
N ASP A 100 3.49 -12.18 -15.15
CA ASP A 100 3.68 -13.58 -15.49
C ASP A 100 5.16 -13.96 -15.71
N ASP A 101 6.02 -13.41 -14.88
CA ASP A 101 7.45 -13.57 -14.96
C ASP A 101 7.92 -14.99 -14.55
N PRO A 102 9.08 -15.46 -15.03
CA PRO A 102 9.54 -16.82 -14.78
C PRO A 102 9.94 -17.07 -13.31
N TRP A 103 10.37 -16.06 -12.57
CA TRP A 103 10.88 -16.23 -11.19
C TRP A 103 9.75 -16.38 -10.18
N THR A 104 8.68 -15.60 -10.28
CA THR A 104 7.49 -15.78 -9.46
C THR A 104 6.76 -17.06 -9.83
N ARG A 105 6.75 -17.44 -11.12
CA ARG A 105 6.22 -18.73 -11.59
C ARG A 105 7.02 -19.92 -11.03
N GLU A 106 8.35 -19.87 -11.02
CA GLU A 106 9.18 -20.90 -10.38
C GLU A 106 8.87 -21.00 -8.88
N THR A 107 8.72 -19.86 -8.21
CA THR A 107 8.35 -19.81 -6.79
C THR A 107 6.97 -20.43 -6.54
N LEU A 108 5.96 -20.11 -7.36
CA LEU A 108 4.66 -20.75 -7.31
C LEU A 108 4.81 -22.28 -7.40
N MET A 109 5.58 -22.79 -8.36
CA MET A 109 5.75 -24.24 -8.55
C MET A 109 6.38 -24.92 -7.33
N ARG A 110 7.33 -24.27 -6.65
CA ARG A 110 7.93 -24.78 -5.40
C ARG A 110 6.94 -24.85 -4.23
N PHE A 111 5.95 -23.95 -4.17
CA PHE A 111 4.99 -23.83 -3.09
C PHE A 111 3.54 -24.18 -3.49
N ARG A 112 3.38 -24.85 -4.62
CA ARG A 112 2.09 -25.13 -5.24
C ARG A 112 1.08 -25.80 -4.31
N GLU A 113 1.53 -26.72 -3.46
CA GLU A 113 0.70 -27.43 -2.46
C GLU A 113 0.12 -26.50 -1.38
N ARG A 114 0.56 -25.24 -1.34
CA ARG A 114 0.08 -24.23 -0.39
C ARG A 114 -0.97 -23.30 -1.01
N HIS A 115 -1.17 -23.40 -2.32
CA HIS A 115 -2.14 -22.59 -3.06
C HIS A 115 -3.54 -23.17 -2.95
N GLN A 116 -4.61 -22.32 -3.01
CA GLN A 116 -6.01 -22.75 -2.98
C GLN A 116 -6.36 -23.63 -4.18
N ASP A 117 -5.77 -23.33 -5.34
CA ASP A 117 -5.94 -24.11 -6.55
C ASP A 117 -4.57 -24.51 -7.12
N PRO A 118 -4.07 -25.70 -6.75
CA PRO A 118 -2.76 -26.16 -7.23
C PRO A 118 -2.64 -26.38 -8.74
N LYS A 119 -3.73 -26.26 -9.51
CA LYS A 119 -3.73 -26.43 -10.96
C LYS A 119 -3.57 -25.12 -11.73
N SER A 120 -3.95 -23.98 -11.10
CA SER A 120 -3.87 -22.65 -11.71
C SER A 120 -2.55 -21.95 -11.38
N THR A 121 -2.16 -20.99 -12.21
CA THR A 121 -1.22 -19.95 -11.80
C THR A 121 -1.91 -18.93 -10.89
N ASP A 122 -1.14 -18.10 -10.20
CA ASP A 122 -1.67 -17.05 -9.34
C ASP A 122 -2.52 -16.06 -10.14
N LEU A 123 -2.11 -15.72 -11.36
CA LEU A 123 -2.86 -14.84 -12.27
C LEU A 123 -4.14 -15.49 -12.79
N GLU A 124 -4.11 -16.77 -13.20
CA GLU A 124 -5.31 -17.51 -13.64
C GLU A 124 -6.32 -17.63 -12.50
N TYR A 125 -5.84 -17.91 -11.28
CA TYR A 125 -6.69 -17.96 -10.10
C TYR A 125 -7.32 -16.59 -9.81
N ALA A 126 -6.52 -15.52 -9.81
CA ALA A 126 -7.00 -14.16 -9.57
C ALA A 126 -8.00 -13.70 -10.64
N ALA A 127 -7.75 -13.97 -11.92
CA ALA A 127 -8.68 -13.67 -13.02
C ALA A 127 -10.02 -14.36 -12.80
N ARG A 128 -10.00 -15.66 -12.50
CA ARG A 128 -11.21 -16.46 -12.30
C ARG A 128 -12.06 -15.99 -11.11
N VAL A 129 -11.43 -15.75 -9.94
CA VAL A 129 -12.19 -15.34 -8.74
C VAL A 129 -12.77 -13.93 -8.84
N ASN A 130 -12.23 -13.11 -9.73
CA ASN A 130 -12.75 -11.78 -10.05
C ASN A 130 -13.59 -11.74 -11.33
N SER A 131 -13.95 -12.90 -11.89
CA SER A 131 -14.82 -13.03 -13.08
C SER A 131 -14.28 -12.38 -14.35
N TYR A 132 -12.95 -12.27 -14.51
CA TYR A 132 -12.33 -11.86 -15.77
C TYR A 132 -12.25 -13.02 -16.75
N GLY A 133 -12.50 -12.74 -18.04
CA GLY A 133 -12.51 -13.74 -19.11
C GLY A 133 -11.13 -14.31 -19.45
N SER A 134 -10.07 -13.55 -19.17
CA SER A 134 -8.69 -13.96 -19.41
C SER A 134 -7.70 -13.34 -18.41
N VAL A 135 -6.50 -13.89 -18.36
CA VAL A 135 -5.37 -13.27 -17.62
C VAL A 135 -5.05 -11.88 -18.16
N ALA A 136 -5.14 -11.69 -19.49
CA ALA A 136 -4.89 -10.39 -20.12
C ALA A 136 -5.90 -9.33 -19.65
N ASP A 137 -7.19 -9.68 -19.57
CA ASP A 137 -8.23 -8.77 -19.06
C ASP A 137 -7.99 -8.42 -17.58
N PHE A 138 -7.58 -9.40 -16.77
CA PHE A 138 -7.23 -9.18 -15.37
C PHE A 138 -6.01 -8.24 -15.23
N VAL A 139 -4.94 -8.48 -15.99
CA VAL A 139 -3.75 -7.61 -15.99
C VAL A 139 -4.11 -6.19 -16.43
N ALA A 140 -4.95 -6.06 -17.47
CA ALA A 140 -5.43 -4.76 -17.92
C ALA A 140 -6.21 -4.02 -16.81
N ALA A 141 -7.06 -4.71 -16.06
CA ALA A 141 -7.80 -4.13 -14.93
C ALA A 141 -6.88 -3.79 -13.75
N HIS A 142 -5.93 -4.68 -13.40
CA HIS A 142 -4.97 -4.46 -12.32
C HIS A 142 -4.05 -3.26 -12.62
N ALA A 143 -3.56 -3.16 -13.85
CA ALA A 143 -2.72 -2.05 -14.28
C ALA A 143 -3.52 -0.80 -14.68
N GLY A 144 -4.81 -0.93 -14.97
CA GLY A 144 -5.65 0.12 -15.55
C GLY A 144 -5.95 1.30 -14.61
N SER A 145 -6.06 1.04 -13.31
CA SER A 145 -6.37 2.05 -12.31
C SER A 145 -5.14 2.39 -11.45
N PRO A 146 -5.10 3.61 -10.86
CA PRO A 146 -4.17 3.91 -9.78
C PRO A 146 -4.46 3.12 -8.51
N TRP A 147 -3.44 3.06 -7.62
CA TRP A 147 -3.47 2.41 -6.32
C TRP A 147 -2.98 3.38 -5.26
N PHE A 148 -3.64 3.43 -4.13
CA PHE A 148 -3.31 4.30 -3.01
C PHE A 148 -2.48 3.54 -1.98
N VAL A 149 -1.33 4.08 -1.57
CA VAL A 149 -0.50 3.50 -0.49
C VAL A 149 -1.15 3.81 0.85
N SER A 150 -1.80 2.83 1.44
CA SER A 150 -2.51 2.98 2.71
C SER A 150 -1.65 2.71 3.95
N MET A 151 -0.57 1.92 3.79
CA MET A 151 0.37 1.60 4.85
C MET A 151 1.71 1.18 4.25
N VAL A 152 2.78 1.38 4.99
CA VAL A 152 4.08 0.77 4.73
C VAL A 152 4.47 -0.05 5.95
N GLY A 153 4.59 -1.38 5.81
CA GLY A 153 4.80 -2.26 6.95
C GLY A 153 4.91 -3.73 6.56
N PHE A 154 4.70 -4.62 7.50
CA PHE A 154 4.96 -6.06 7.42
C PHE A 154 6.45 -6.40 7.36
N VAL A 155 7.16 -5.85 6.40
CA VAL A 155 8.63 -5.78 6.33
C VAL A 155 9.03 -4.38 5.89
N ALA A 156 10.30 -4.02 6.11
CA ALA A 156 10.81 -2.68 5.79
C ALA A 156 10.54 -2.31 4.32
N GLY A 157 9.83 -1.21 4.10
CA GLY A 157 9.56 -0.64 2.77
C GLY A 157 8.49 -1.33 1.92
N LEU A 158 7.76 -2.33 2.44
CA LEU A 158 6.65 -2.96 1.71
C LEU A 158 5.40 -2.05 1.76
N PRO A 159 4.91 -1.54 0.61
CA PRO A 159 3.66 -0.79 0.57
C PRO A 159 2.45 -1.73 0.51
N PHE A 160 1.39 -1.41 1.25
CA PHE A 160 0.05 -1.92 1.04
C PHE A 160 -0.70 -0.96 0.13
N LEU A 161 -1.26 -1.48 -0.95
CA LEU A 161 -1.85 -0.73 -2.05
C LEU A 161 -3.35 -1.01 -2.13
N TYR A 162 -4.16 0.04 -1.99
CA TYR A 162 -5.61 -0.04 -2.09
C TYR A 162 -6.06 0.49 -3.45
N GLN A 163 -6.81 -0.31 -4.21
CA GLN A 163 -7.19 0.05 -5.58
C GLN A 163 -8.16 1.23 -5.61
N MET A 164 -7.85 2.25 -6.40
CA MET A 164 -8.64 3.47 -6.52
C MET A 164 -9.76 3.34 -7.56
N VAL A 165 -10.71 2.48 -7.25
CA VAL A 165 -11.94 2.25 -8.04
C VAL A 165 -13.13 2.16 -7.11
N GLU A 166 -14.34 2.20 -7.67
CA GLU A 166 -15.55 1.89 -6.91
C GLU A 166 -15.41 0.56 -6.17
N ARG A 167 -15.86 0.48 -4.93
CA ARG A 167 -15.71 -0.70 -4.06
C ARG A 167 -16.15 -2.01 -4.73
N ALA A 168 -17.25 -1.97 -5.47
CA ALA A 168 -17.79 -3.15 -6.16
C ALA A 168 -16.90 -3.65 -7.32
N LYS A 169 -15.95 -2.83 -7.78
CA LYS A 169 -15.03 -3.14 -8.88
C LYS A 169 -13.61 -3.47 -8.39
N GLN A 170 -13.37 -3.39 -7.07
CA GLN A 170 -12.05 -3.69 -6.53
C GLN A 170 -11.68 -5.16 -6.70
N ILE A 171 -10.45 -5.38 -7.10
CA ILE A 171 -9.86 -6.72 -7.16
C ILE A 171 -9.73 -7.27 -5.74
N GLN A 172 -10.25 -8.47 -5.53
CA GLN A 172 -10.12 -9.20 -4.28
C GLN A 172 -9.65 -10.62 -4.54
N VAL A 173 -8.57 -11.03 -3.88
CA VAL A 173 -8.00 -12.35 -4.12
C VAL A 173 -7.64 -13.01 -2.76
N PRO A 174 -8.13 -14.22 -2.49
CA PRO A 174 -7.75 -14.97 -1.30
C PRO A 174 -6.23 -15.20 -1.26
N LYS A 175 -5.64 -15.09 -0.06
CA LYS A 175 -4.24 -15.43 0.18
C LYS A 175 -4.02 -16.93 0.01
N TYR A 176 -2.77 -17.36 -0.17
CA TYR A 176 -2.41 -18.78 -0.07
C TYR A 176 -2.94 -19.41 1.22
N LEU A 177 -3.36 -20.66 1.19
CA LEU A 177 -3.83 -21.40 2.38
C LEU A 177 -2.76 -21.47 3.47
N ARG A 178 -1.51 -21.62 3.06
CA ARG A 178 -0.33 -21.51 3.92
C ARG A 178 0.69 -20.58 3.26
N PRO A 179 1.22 -19.58 3.98
CA PRO A 179 2.21 -18.68 3.42
C PRO A 179 3.43 -19.43 2.88
N ARG A 180 3.99 -18.95 1.78
CA ARG A 180 5.31 -19.37 1.31
C ARG A 180 6.36 -18.92 2.31
N THR A 181 7.43 -19.66 2.41
CA THR A 181 8.61 -19.29 3.21
C THR A 181 9.62 -18.47 2.41
N ASP A 182 9.41 -18.37 1.09
CA ASP A 182 10.29 -17.64 0.18
C ASP A 182 9.46 -16.99 -0.92
N THR A 183 9.53 -15.67 -1.05
CA THR A 183 8.94 -14.85 -2.11
C THR A 183 10.05 -13.97 -2.64
N PRO A 184 10.26 -13.89 -3.96
CA PRO A 184 11.31 -13.05 -4.54
C PRO A 184 11.13 -11.57 -4.15
N ARG A 185 12.25 -10.87 -3.97
CA ARG A 185 12.24 -9.41 -3.82
C ARG A 185 11.61 -8.77 -5.05
N LEU A 186 10.89 -7.65 -4.86
CA LEU A 186 10.24 -6.85 -5.90
C LEU A 186 9.05 -7.53 -6.59
N THR A 187 8.57 -8.66 -6.04
CA THR A 187 7.33 -9.29 -6.48
C THR A 187 6.13 -8.36 -6.25
N ILE A 188 5.30 -8.20 -7.27
CA ILE A 188 3.98 -7.59 -7.15
C ILE A 188 3.03 -8.66 -6.63
N GLY A 189 2.47 -8.44 -5.46
CA GLY A 189 1.57 -9.38 -4.80
C GLY A 189 0.19 -8.80 -4.56
N HIS A 190 -0.81 -9.69 -4.36
CA HIS A 190 -2.16 -9.29 -4.00
C HIS A 190 -2.81 -10.29 -3.04
N GLY A 191 -3.45 -9.79 -1.99
CA GLY A 191 -4.16 -10.63 -1.02
C GLY A 191 -5.24 -9.87 -0.28
N GLY A 192 -6.47 -10.43 -0.22
CA GLY A 192 -7.64 -9.68 0.20
C GLY A 192 -7.92 -8.54 -0.79
N CYS A 193 -8.11 -7.32 -0.28
CA CYS A 193 -8.29 -6.09 -1.07
C CYS A 193 -6.98 -5.32 -1.31
N PHE A 194 -5.83 -5.86 -0.90
CA PHE A 194 -4.56 -5.13 -0.97
C PHE A 194 -3.62 -5.73 -2.01
N GLY A 195 -3.10 -4.87 -2.89
CA GLY A 195 -1.84 -5.10 -3.57
C GLY A 195 -0.65 -4.84 -2.65
N CYS A 196 0.52 -5.34 -3.01
CA CYS A 196 1.79 -4.98 -2.37
C CYS A 196 2.96 -5.13 -3.34
N ILE A 197 4.11 -4.57 -2.96
CA ILE A 197 5.39 -4.83 -3.61
C ILE A 197 6.35 -5.36 -2.53
N TYR A 198 6.79 -6.61 -2.67
CA TYR A 198 7.72 -7.20 -1.71
C TYR A 198 9.09 -6.50 -1.77
N SER A 199 9.40 -5.67 -0.79
CA SER A 199 10.65 -4.89 -0.72
C SER A 199 11.89 -5.75 -0.50
N VAL A 200 11.71 -6.86 0.20
CA VAL A 200 12.77 -7.85 0.52
C VAL A 200 12.30 -9.26 0.20
N ARG A 201 13.26 -10.16 -0.02
CA ARG A 201 12.98 -11.59 -0.16
C ARG A 201 12.60 -12.19 1.17
N GLY A 202 11.53 -12.98 1.24
CA GLY A 202 11.09 -13.59 2.49
C GLY A 202 9.75 -14.29 2.42
N ALA A 203 9.16 -14.57 3.59
CA ALA A 203 7.85 -15.20 3.65
C ALA A 203 6.74 -14.30 3.09
N GLY A 204 5.74 -14.91 2.45
CA GLY A 204 4.58 -14.19 1.93
C GLY A 204 3.42 -15.11 1.56
N GLY A 205 2.20 -14.62 1.76
CA GLY A 205 0.98 -15.37 1.45
C GLY A 205 0.13 -14.77 0.33
N TYR A 206 0.52 -13.62 -0.23
CA TYR A 206 -0.20 -12.99 -1.32
C TYR A 206 0.02 -13.73 -2.64
N GLN A 207 -0.97 -13.72 -3.55
CA GLN A 207 -0.81 -14.18 -4.92
C GLN A 207 0.26 -13.32 -5.60
N MET A 208 1.07 -13.92 -6.48
CA MET A 208 2.17 -13.25 -7.16
C MET A 208 1.79 -12.99 -8.62
N PHE A 209 1.79 -11.74 -9.05
CA PHE A 209 1.35 -11.35 -10.39
C PHE A 209 2.48 -11.02 -11.35
N GLY A 210 3.63 -10.64 -10.81
CA GLY A 210 4.76 -10.20 -11.61
C GLY A 210 5.88 -9.66 -10.74
N ILE A 211 6.85 -9.03 -11.36
CA ILE A 211 8.01 -8.44 -10.70
C ILE A 211 8.31 -7.05 -11.27
N THR A 212 8.78 -6.12 -10.45
CA THR A 212 9.25 -4.81 -10.91
C THR A 212 10.77 -4.76 -10.94
N PRO A 213 11.39 -4.10 -11.94
CA PRO A 213 12.83 -3.86 -11.94
C PRO A 213 13.27 -2.73 -10.98
N MET A 214 12.29 -1.96 -10.44
CA MET A 214 12.54 -0.78 -9.63
C MET A 214 12.78 -1.11 -8.14
N PRO A 215 13.98 -0.87 -7.59
CA PRO A 215 14.22 -0.99 -6.15
C PRO A 215 13.38 0.00 -5.34
N ILE A 216 12.70 -0.48 -4.29
CA ILE A 216 11.86 0.33 -3.41
C ILE A 216 12.38 0.41 -1.97
N TYR A 217 13.47 -0.28 -1.69
CA TYR A 217 14.13 -0.31 -0.38
C TYR A 217 15.64 -0.47 -0.55
N ASP A 218 16.40 0.42 0.05
CA ASP A 218 17.86 0.40 0.07
C ASP A 218 18.39 0.80 1.45
N PRO A 219 18.69 -0.16 2.33
CA PRO A 219 19.20 0.12 3.67
C PRO A 219 20.60 0.78 3.67
N LYS A 220 21.31 0.73 2.54
CA LYS A 220 22.61 1.38 2.38
C LYS A 220 22.52 2.80 1.83
N GLN A 221 21.32 3.22 1.38
CA GLN A 221 21.04 4.54 0.82
C GLN A 221 22.01 4.95 -0.32
N GLN A 222 22.39 3.98 -1.17
CA GLN A 222 23.29 4.18 -2.31
C GLN A 222 22.53 4.55 -3.59
N ILE A 223 21.25 4.13 -3.69
CA ILE A 223 20.41 4.46 -4.83
C ILE A 223 20.02 5.94 -4.75
N SER A 224 20.18 6.67 -5.85
CA SER A 224 20.05 8.13 -5.90
C SER A 224 18.74 8.66 -5.30
N TYR A 225 17.60 8.05 -5.63
CA TYR A 225 16.28 8.46 -5.14
C TYR A 225 15.91 7.88 -3.76
N LEU A 226 16.80 7.11 -3.13
CA LEU A 226 16.67 6.55 -1.77
C LEU A 226 17.75 7.06 -0.81
N ARG A 227 18.54 8.07 -1.22
CA ARG A 227 19.64 8.61 -0.40
C ARG A 227 19.17 9.31 0.87
N GLU A 228 18.07 10.05 0.79
CA GLU A 228 17.53 10.77 1.95
C GLU A 228 16.79 9.84 2.90
N PHE A 229 16.15 8.81 2.36
CA PHE A 229 15.40 7.85 3.14
C PHE A 229 15.40 6.48 2.46
N MET A 230 15.74 5.42 3.20
CA MET A 230 15.95 4.08 2.67
C MET A 230 14.69 3.42 2.09
N ILE A 231 13.49 3.93 2.38
CA ILE A 231 12.19 3.41 1.93
C ILE A 231 11.60 4.38 0.92
N PHE A 232 11.14 3.84 -0.23
CA PHE A 232 10.62 4.65 -1.32
C PHE A 232 9.22 5.19 -1.05
N PHE A 233 8.31 4.31 -0.62
CA PHE A 233 6.90 4.66 -0.46
C PHE A 233 6.59 5.31 0.90
N ARG A 234 5.58 6.17 0.87
CA ARG A 234 4.96 6.79 2.06
C ARG A 234 3.46 6.55 2.02
N PRO A 235 2.77 6.40 3.16
CA PRO A 235 1.31 6.42 3.19
C PRO A 235 0.79 7.69 2.50
N GLY A 236 -0.19 7.52 1.61
CA GLY A 236 -0.72 8.59 0.77
C GLY A 236 -0.13 8.67 -0.65
N ASP A 237 1.01 8.04 -0.95
CA ASP A 237 1.51 7.94 -2.32
C ASP A 237 0.48 7.25 -3.23
N ILE A 238 0.47 7.63 -4.51
CA ILE A 238 -0.37 7.00 -5.53
C ILE A 238 0.53 6.25 -6.50
N VAL A 239 0.17 5.01 -6.81
CA VAL A 239 0.94 4.10 -7.67
C VAL A 239 0.17 3.80 -8.93
N LYS A 240 0.81 3.87 -10.08
CA LYS A 240 0.30 3.40 -11.36
C LYS A 240 1.19 2.28 -11.87
N PHE A 241 0.66 1.08 -11.95
CA PHE A 241 1.37 -0.03 -12.59
C PHE A 241 1.36 0.12 -14.11
N ARG A 242 2.51 -0.11 -14.73
CA ARG A 242 2.67 -0.13 -16.18
C ARG A 242 3.25 -1.48 -16.61
N PRO A 243 2.48 -2.29 -17.38
CA PRO A 243 2.99 -3.53 -17.94
C PRO A 243 4.19 -3.27 -18.85
N VAL A 244 5.24 -4.08 -18.69
CA VAL A 244 6.43 -4.08 -19.54
C VAL A 244 6.71 -5.48 -20.04
N ASP A 245 7.38 -5.59 -21.19
CA ASP A 245 7.87 -6.87 -21.71
C ASP A 245 9.21 -7.28 -21.08
N ARG A 246 9.69 -8.44 -21.44
CA ARG A 246 10.96 -8.99 -20.94
C ARG A 246 12.16 -8.11 -21.32
N THR A 247 12.18 -7.53 -22.49
CA THR A 247 13.30 -6.72 -22.99
C THR A 247 13.41 -5.44 -22.19
N GLU A 248 12.29 -4.74 -22.01
CA GLU A 248 12.23 -3.51 -21.22
C GLU A 248 12.57 -3.77 -19.75
N TYR A 249 12.03 -4.86 -19.18
CA TYR A 249 12.36 -5.27 -17.81
C TYR A 249 13.86 -5.47 -17.62
N ASP A 250 14.51 -6.27 -18.50
CA ASP A 250 15.94 -6.56 -18.41
C ASP A 250 16.80 -5.30 -18.58
N ASP A 251 16.38 -4.35 -19.42
CA ASP A 251 17.05 -3.07 -19.59
C ASP A 251 16.89 -2.15 -18.38
N ASP A 252 15.71 -2.14 -17.76
CA ASP A 252 15.49 -1.36 -16.54
C ASP A 252 16.23 -1.96 -15.34
N VAL A 253 16.37 -3.29 -15.25
CA VAL A 253 17.26 -3.94 -14.27
C VAL A 253 18.70 -3.45 -14.44
N LYS A 254 19.24 -3.45 -15.66
CA LYS A 254 20.61 -2.95 -15.95
C LYS A 254 20.77 -1.47 -15.57
N LYS A 255 19.73 -0.63 -15.83
CA LYS A 255 19.75 0.78 -15.40
C LYS A 255 19.75 0.90 -13.88
N ALA A 256 18.93 0.09 -13.19
CA ALA A 256 18.87 0.09 -11.72
C ALA A 256 20.21 -0.34 -11.10
N GLU A 257 20.81 -1.42 -11.59
CA GLU A 257 22.14 -1.90 -11.14
C GLU A 257 23.25 -0.88 -11.39
N ALA A 258 23.16 -0.13 -12.49
CA ALA A 258 24.09 0.93 -12.83
C ALA A 258 23.81 2.28 -12.13
N GLY A 259 22.79 2.35 -11.25
CA GLY A 259 22.37 3.59 -10.57
C GLY A 259 21.76 4.65 -11.49
N ARG A 260 21.31 4.26 -12.68
CA ARG A 260 20.77 5.14 -13.74
C ARG A 260 19.25 5.02 -13.92
N PHE A 261 18.59 4.22 -13.12
CA PHE A 261 17.13 4.14 -13.13
C PHE A 261 16.54 5.37 -12.42
N HIS A 262 15.61 6.05 -13.09
CA HIS A 262 14.91 7.21 -12.56
C HIS A 262 13.41 6.94 -12.58
N PRO A 263 12.74 6.84 -11.41
CA PRO A 263 11.29 6.68 -11.36
C PRO A 263 10.56 7.88 -11.98
N LEU A 264 9.49 7.64 -12.72
CA LEU A 264 8.58 8.70 -13.13
C LEU A 264 7.69 9.08 -11.94
N ILE A 265 7.85 10.30 -11.45
CA ILE A 265 7.17 10.82 -10.27
C ILE A 265 6.60 12.20 -10.59
N LYS A 266 5.35 12.46 -10.22
CA LYS A 266 4.73 13.78 -10.33
C LYS A 266 4.06 14.17 -9.01
N PRO A 267 4.24 15.41 -8.53
CA PRO A 267 3.50 15.91 -7.37
C PRO A 267 2.02 16.08 -7.75
N VAL A 268 1.14 15.71 -6.84
CA VAL A 268 -0.31 15.87 -6.95
C VAL A 268 -0.92 16.23 -5.60
N THR A 269 -2.11 16.81 -5.62
CA THR A 269 -2.96 16.90 -4.43
C THR A 269 -4.11 15.94 -4.60
N PHE A 270 -4.24 14.98 -3.69
CA PHE A 270 -5.37 14.06 -3.66
C PHE A 270 -6.49 14.68 -2.81
N SER A 271 -7.72 14.65 -3.32
CA SER A 271 -8.94 15.04 -2.62
C SER A 271 -9.90 13.85 -2.59
N LEU A 272 -10.24 13.40 -1.38
CA LEU A 272 -11.16 12.27 -1.19
C LEU A 272 -12.55 12.58 -1.73
N ASP A 273 -13.06 13.80 -1.48
CA ASP A 273 -14.38 14.23 -1.96
C ASP A 273 -14.45 14.32 -3.48
N ALA A 274 -13.39 14.81 -4.12
CA ALA A 274 -13.31 14.85 -5.59
C ALA A 274 -13.25 13.44 -6.18
N PHE A 275 -12.47 12.54 -5.58
CA PHE A 275 -12.40 11.14 -5.97
C PHE A 275 -13.76 10.45 -5.85
N HIS A 276 -14.50 10.62 -4.74
CA HIS A 276 -15.81 9.97 -4.55
C HIS A 276 -16.89 10.46 -5.51
N ARG A 277 -16.81 11.72 -5.94
CA ARG A 277 -17.78 12.26 -6.92
C ARG A 277 -17.68 11.61 -8.29
N ASP A 278 -16.46 11.34 -8.74
CA ASP A 278 -16.17 10.72 -10.04
C ASP A 278 -14.83 9.98 -10.00
N PRO A 279 -14.77 8.74 -9.49
CA PRO A 279 -13.53 7.99 -9.39
C PRO A 279 -12.84 7.80 -10.75
N ALA A 280 -13.60 7.58 -11.81
CA ALA A 280 -13.03 7.33 -13.14
C ALA A 280 -12.42 8.59 -13.75
N GLY A 281 -13.15 9.72 -13.73
CA GLY A 281 -12.65 11.00 -14.22
C GLY A 281 -11.49 11.52 -13.37
N TYR A 282 -11.53 11.33 -12.05
CA TYR A 282 -10.44 11.71 -11.17
C TYR A 282 -9.15 10.93 -11.47
N ASN A 283 -9.28 9.61 -11.67
CA ASN A 283 -8.15 8.77 -12.08
C ASN A 283 -7.58 9.19 -13.43
N ALA A 284 -8.43 9.54 -14.41
CA ALA A 284 -7.98 10.05 -15.71
C ALA A 284 -7.14 11.33 -15.56
N GLN A 285 -7.58 12.27 -14.73
CA GLN A 285 -6.81 13.49 -14.42
C GLN A 285 -5.44 13.19 -13.78
N LEU A 286 -5.38 12.24 -12.85
CA LEU A 286 -4.11 11.81 -12.25
C LEU A 286 -3.15 11.22 -13.30
N LEU A 287 -3.66 10.46 -14.27
CA LEU A 287 -2.87 9.88 -15.34
C LEU A 287 -2.41 10.94 -16.37
N GLU A 288 -3.23 11.95 -16.66
CA GLU A 288 -2.82 13.11 -17.45
C GLU A 288 -1.65 13.84 -16.79
N VAL A 289 -1.72 14.10 -15.49
CA VAL A 289 -0.59 14.70 -14.75
C VAL A 289 0.65 13.83 -14.81
N LEU A 290 0.51 12.52 -14.68
CA LEU A 290 1.63 11.59 -14.72
C LEU A 290 2.34 11.58 -16.06
N HIS A 291 1.62 11.54 -17.17
CA HIS A 291 2.16 11.39 -18.51
C HIS A 291 2.37 12.71 -19.26
N GLY A 292 1.89 13.84 -18.72
CA GLY A 292 2.16 15.18 -19.26
C GLY A 292 1.37 15.51 -20.52
N HIS A 293 0.14 15.07 -20.62
CA HIS A 293 -0.78 15.37 -21.73
C HIS A 293 -1.75 16.47 -21.35
#